data_54d6dfabbb6308c9eddff899e41add9f
#
_entry.id   54d6dfabbb6308c9eddff899e41add9f
#
_cell.length_a   1.000
_cell.length_b   1.000
_cell.length_c   1.000
_cell.angle_alpha   90.00
_cell.angle_beta   90.00
_cell.angle_gamma   90.00
#
_symmetry.space_group_name_H-M   'P 1'
#
loop_
_entity.id
_entity.type
_entity.pdbx_description
1 polymer ?
#
loop_
_entity_poly.entity_id
_entity_poly.type
_entity_poly.pdbx_seq_one_letter_code
_entity_poly.pdbx_strand_id
1 'polypeptide(L)'
;MHRFAIALALLLMTASAAAADLEANKKVVLDFYEKGLNQKDFEAAAVHFGPRYIQHNPSAPDGIEGFKAFVALRKEKFPNAKSEIKRIFADGDFVILHVHGVREPGERGVAIVDIFRLEKGKIVEHWDVIQPIPEKPANSNGMF
;
A
#
# COMPACT_ATOMS: atom_id res chain seq x y z
N MET A 1 -45.49 -0.10 14.10
CA MET A 1 -44.20 0.24 14.72
C MET A 1 -43.06 -0.75 14.45
N HIS A 2 -43.29 -2.04 14.12
CA HIS A 2 -42.24 -3.05 13.91
C HIS A 2 -41.43 -2.96 12.61
N ARG A 3 -41.95 -2.33 11.56
CA ARG A 3 -41.26 -2.21 10.24
C ARG A 3 -40.07 -1.24 10.24
N PHE A 4 -40.10 -0.20 11.07
CA PHE A 4 -39.01 0.79 11.17
C PHE A 4 -37.78 0.24 11.93
N ALA A 5 -37.98 -0.63 12.91
CA ALA A 5 -36.89 -1.20 13.69
C ALA A 5 -36.02 -2.19 12.85
N ILE A 6 -36.66 -2.95 11.95
CA ILE A 6 -35.98 -3.91 11.07
C ILE A 6 -35.11 -3.18 10.03
N ALA A 7 -35.61 -2.08 9.44
CA ALA A 7 -34.85 -1.31 8.45
C ALA A 7 -33.61 -0.64 9.07
N LEU A 8 -33.71 -0.14 10.29
CA LEU A 8 -32.58 0.49 10.99
C LEU A 8 -31.51 -0.55 11.38
N ALA A 9 -31.90 -1.75 11.80
CA ALA A 9 -30.98 -2.84 12.14
C ALA A 9 -30.22 -3.35 10.90
N LEU A 10 -30.87 -3.47 9.73
CA LEU A 10 -30.22 -3.82 8.47
C LEU A 10 -29.18 -2.77 8.04
N LEU A 11 -29.51 -1.48 8.18
CA LEU A 11 -28.61 -0.39 7.82
C LEU A 11 -27.35 -0.36 8.70
N LEU A 12 -27.50 -0.61 10.00
CA LEU A 12 -26.37 -0.71 10.93
C LEU A 12 -25.47 -1.92 10.66
N MET A 13 -26.03 -3.05 10.25
CA MET A 13 -25.24 -4.24 9.88
C MET A 13 -24.43 -4.05 8.60
N THR A 14 -24.96 -3.37 7.59
CA THR A 14 -24.25 -3.10 6.34
C THR A 14 -23.11 -2.09 6.53
N ALA A 15 -23.30 -1.06 7.33
CA ALA A 15 -22.26 -0.10 7.67
C ALA A 15 -21.10 -0.73 8.45
N SER A 16 -21.40 -1.66 9.37
CA SER A 16 -20.39 -2.41 10.14
C SER A 16 -19.57 -3.37 9.25
N ALA A 17 -20.22 -4.04 8.29
CA ALA A 17 -19.54 -4.93 7.34
C ALA A 17 -18.60 -4.15 6.41
N ALA A 18 -19.06 -3.04 5.84
CA ALA A 18 -18.23 -2.18 5.00
C ALA A 18 -17.00 -1.64 5.74
N ALA A 19 -17.14 -1.22 7.00
CA ALA A 19 -16.03 -0.77 7.83
C ALA A 19 -15.04 -1.92 8.13
N ALA A 20 -15.53 -3.13 8.35
CA ALA A 20 -14.69 -4.31 8.55
C ALA A 20 -13.88 -4.68 7.29
N ASP A 21 -14.46 -4.52 6.10
CA ASP A 21 -13.80 -4.74 4.83
C ASP A 21 -12.67 -3.72 4.59
N LEU A 22 -12.88 -2.44 4.93
CA LEU A 22 -11.85 -1.41 4.82
C LEU A 22 -10.64 -1.71 5.73
N GLU A 23 -10.87 -2.10 6.97
CA GLU A 23 -9.79 -2.46 7.90
C GLU A 23 -9.08 -3.76 7.48
N ALA A 24 -9.80 -4.74 6.92
CA ALA A 24 -9.20 -5.95 6.37
C ALA A 24 -8.30 -5.62 5.17
N ASN A 25 -8.74 -4.76 4.25
CA ASN A 25 -7.95 -4.31 3.10
C ASN A 25 -6.67 -3.57 3.53
N LYS A 26 -6.76 -2.69 4.54
CA LYS A 26 -5.57 -2.03 5.10
C LYS A 26 -4.56 -3.04 5.64
N LYS A 27 -5.01 -4.06 6.38
CA LYS A 27 -4.13 -5.11 6.93
C LYS A 27 -3.41 -5.88 5.83
N VAL A 28 -4.11 -6.24 4.75
CA VAL A 28 -3.52 -6.92 3.59
C VAL A 28 -2.39 -6.09 2.99
N VAL A 29 -2.63 -4.79 2.76
CA VAL A 29 -1.63 -3.90 2.16
C VAL A 29 -0.46 -3.64 3.11
N LEU A 30 -0.69 -3.46 4.42
CA LEU A 30 0.36 -3.30 5.41
C LEU A 30 1.27 -4.53 5.48
N ASP A 31 0.70 -5.74 5.51
CA ASP A 31 1.45 -6.98 5.56
C ASP A 31 2.25 -7.23 4.26
N PHE A 32 1.62 -6.99 3.10
CA PHE A 32 2.29 -7.00 1.79
C PHE A 32 3.49 -6.04 1.76
N TYR A 33 3.28 -4.82 2.20
CA TYR A 33 4.29 -3.77 2.19
C TYR A 33 5.48 -4.11 3.08
N GLU A 34 5.21 -4.55 4.30
CA GLU A 34 6.25 -4.97 5.24
C GLU A 34 7.06 -6.15 4.70
N LYS A 35 6.40 -7.21 4.22
CA LYS A 35 7.06 -8.41 3.70
C LYS A 35 7.82 -8.14 2.40
N GLY A 36 7.17 -7.49 1.43
CA GLY A 36 7.74 -7.26 0.11
C GLY A 36 8.80 -6.16 0.08
N LEU A 37 8.51 -5.00 0.70
CA LEU A 37 9.35 -3.81 0.55
C LEU A 37 10.42 -3.70 1.65
N ASN A 38 10.07 -4.00 2.91
CA ASN A 38 10.99 -3.89 4.05
C ASN A 38 11.80 -5.17 4.25
N GLN A 39 11.15 -6.33 4.33
CA GLN A 39 11.82 -7.62 4.51
C GLN A 39 12.42 -8.16 3.21
N LYS A 40 11.95 -7.65 2.05
CA LYS A 40 12.38 -8.11 0.72
C LYS A 40 12.19 -9.61 0.53
N ASP A 41 11.05 -10.10 1.06
CA ASP A 41 10.59 -11.48 0.96
C ASP A 41 9.42 -11.54 -0.04
N PHE A 42 9.74 -11.90 -1.29
CA PHE A 42 8.74 -12.00 -2.34
C PHE A 42 7.69 -13.08 -2.03
N GLU A 43 8.11 -14.25 -1.58
CA GLU A 43 7.20 -15.38 -1.36
C GLU A 43 6.18 -15.06 -0.24
N ALA A 44 6.64 -14.41 0.82
CA ALA A 44 5.77 -13.95 1.89
C ALA A 44 4.80 -12.85 1.45
N ALA A 45 5.23 -11.95 0.54
CA ALA A 45 4.38 -10.90 -0.02
C ALA A 45 3.40 -11.44 -1.08
N ALA A 46 3.82 -12.43 -1.88
CA ALA A 46 3.07 -12.94 -3.02
C ALA A 46 1.71 -13.55 -2.65
N VAL A 47 1.54 -13.99 -1.41
CA VAL A 47 0.26 -14.54 -0.92
C VAL A 47 -0.88 -13.51 -0.94
N HIS A 48 -0.53 -12.22 -1.01
CA HIS A 48 -1.50 -11.12 -1.04
C HIS A 48 -1.96 -10.75 -2.45
N PHE A 49 -1.29 -11.22 -3.51
CA PHE A 49 -1.73 -10.96 -4.88
C PHE A 49 -2.99 -11.75 -5.26
N GLY A 50 -3.80 -11.13 -6.09
CA GLY A 50 -4.88 -11.79 -6.83
C GLY A 50 -4.34 -12.57 -8.03
N PRO A 51 -5.23 -13.05 -8.90
CA PRO A 51 -4.84 -13.84 -10.07
C PRO A 51 -4.09 -13.04 -11.13
N ARG A 52 -4.10 -11.71 -11.01
CA ARG A 52 -3.36 -10.74 -11.84
C ARG A 52 -2.86 -9.63 -10.95
N TYR A 53 -1.83 -8.93 -11.40
CA TYR A 53 -1.32 -7.70 -10.80
C TYR A 53 -0.91 -6.75 -11.92
N ILE A 54 -1.53 -5.58 -11.96
CA ILE A 54 -1.26 -4.55 -12.96
C ILE A 54 -0.43 -3.46 -12.29
N GLN A 55 0.73 -3.15 -12.87
CA GLN A 55 1.65 -2.15 -12.34
C GLN A 55 1.62 -0.89 -13.20
N HIS A 56 1.36 0.27 -12.58
CA HIS A 56 1.33 1.56 -13.28
C HIS A 56 2.57 2.44 -13.01
N ASN A 57 3.50 2.02 -12.14
CA ASN A 57 4.77 2.72 -12.02
C ASN A 57 5.59 2.54 -13.31
N PRO A 58 5.94 3.63 -14.05
CA PRO A 58 6.63 3.51 -15.33
C PRO A 58 8.06 2.98 -15.21
N SER A 59 8.60 2.90 -14.00
CA SER A 59 9.97 2.40 -13.73
C SER A 59 9.98 0.95 -13.24
N ALA A 60 8.82 0.29 -13.10
CA ALA A 60 8.70 -1.09 -12.65
C ALA A 60 8.10 -1.97 -13.75
N PRO A 61 8.62 -3.20 -13.96
CA PRO A 61 7.99 -4.14 -14.87
C PRO A 61 6.58 -4.53 -14.40
N ASP A 62 5.70 -4.84 -15.34
CA ASP A 62 4.32 -5.24 -15.07
C ASP A 62 4.23 -6.67 -14.50
N GLY A 63 3.15 -6.94 -13.78
CA GLY A 63 2.77 -8.26 -13.30
C GLY A 63 3.52 -8.73 -12.05
N ILE A 64 3.11 -9.91 -11.57
CA ILE A 64 3.67 -10.53 -10.35
C ILE A 64 5.16 -10.84 -10.53
N GLU A 65 5.56 -11.32 -11.71
CA GLU A 65 6.97 -11.58 -12.01
C GLU A 65 7.80 -10.28 -12.07
N GLY A 66 7.19 -9.17 -12.52
CA GLY A 66 7.79 -7.83 -12.45
C GLY A 66 8.06 -7.40 -11.00
N PHE A 67 7.11 -7.62 -10.12
CA PHE A 67 7.30 -7.35 -8.68
C PHE A 67 8.37 -8.26 -8.07
N LYS A 68 8.42 -9.54 -8.46
CA LYS A 68 9.47 -10.47 -8.02
C LYS A 68 10.87 -9.97 -8.39
N ALA A 69 11.05 -9.56 -9.65
CA ALA A 69 12.31 -9.00 -10.12
C ALA A 69 12.68 -7.70 -9.36
N PHE A 70 11.70 -6.85 -9.10
CA PHE A 70 11.89 -5.62 -8.31
C PHE A 70 12.34 -5.92 -6.87
N VAL A 71 11.72 -6.88 -6.18
CA VAL A 71 12.12 -7.30 -4.82
C VAL A 71 13.54 -7.86 -4.81
N ALA A 72 13.89 -8.71 -5.80
CA ALA A 72 15.24 -9.26 -5.95
C ALA A 72 16.27 -8.16 -6.15
N LEU A 73 16.00 -7.18 -7.03
CA LEU A 73 16.87 -6.04 -7.28
C LEU A 73 17.06 -5.20 -6.00
N ARG A 74 15.98 -4.93 -5.25
CA ARG A 74 16.07 -4.19 -3.99
C ARG A 74 16.90 -4.93 -2.94
N LYS A 75 16.76 -6.25 -2.86
CA LYS A 75 17.53 -7.09 -1.94
C LYS A 75 19.02 -7.05 -2.26
N GLU A 76 19.38 -7.06 -3.55
CA GLU A 76 20.76 -7.01 -4.01
C GLU A 76 21.41 -5.63 -3.89
N LYS A 77 20.71 -4.59 -4.40
CA LYS A 77 21.30 -3.26 -4.56
C LYS A 77 21.07 -2.35 -3.35
N PHE A 78 19.97 -2.54 -2.62
CA PHE A 78 19.55 -1.68 -1.52
C PHE A 78 19.12 -2.52 -0.30
N PRO A 79 20.02 -3.36 0.27
CA PRO A 79 19.66 -4.25 1.37
C PRO A 79 19.15 -3.50 2.60
N ASN A 80 19.61 -2.27 2.82
CA ASN A 80 19.24 -1.41 3.95
C ASN A 80 18.02 -0.52 3.67
N ALA A 81 17.46 -0.57 2.45
CA ALA A 81 16.30 0.24 2.10
C ALA A 81 15.11 -0.05 2.99
N LYS A 82 14.48 1.02 3.47
CA LYS A 82 13.28 0.98 4.32
C LYS A 82 12.21 1.90 3.82
N SER A 83 10.98 1.53 4.11
CA SER A 83 9.79 2.33 3.86
C SER A 83 8.99 2.43 5.15
N GLU A 84 8.74 3.66 5.60
CA GLU A 84 7.94 3.94 6.79
C GLU A 84 6.59 4.51 6.36
N ILE A 85 5.51 3.79 6.66
CA ILE A 85 4.15 4.25 6.36
C ILE A 85 3.77 5.32 7.38
N LYS A 86 3.55 6.54 6.92
CA LYS A 86 3.17 7.69 7.74
C LYS A 86 1.65 7.80 7.93
N ARG A 87 0.89 7.45 6.89
CA ARG A 87 -0.58 7.47 6.89
C ARG A 87 -1.12 6.36 6.00
N ILE A 88 -2.28 5.84 6.37
CA ILE A 88 -3.03 4.86 5.58
C ILE A 88 -4.50 5.22 5.56
N PHE A 89 -5.09 5.17 4.38
CA PHE A 89 -6.51 5.40 4.14
C PHE A 89 -7.07 4.24 3.34
N ALA A 90 -8.38 4.01 3.46
CA ALA A 90 -9.09 3.06 2.60
C ALA A 90 -10.45 3.64 2.21
N ASP A 91 -10.84 3.43 0.95
CA ASP A 91 -12.14 3.79 0.41
C ASP A 91 -12.56 2.73 -0.62
N GLY A 92 -13.66 2.03 -0.36
CA GLY A 92 -14.09 0.88 -1.16
C GLY A 92 -12.98 -0.15 -1.30
N ASP A 93 -12.62 -0.46 -2.54
CA ASP A 93 -11.58 -1.43 -2.88
C ASP A 93 -10.16 -0.84 -2.91
N PHE A 94 -10.00 0.45 -2.58
CA PHE A 94 -8.72 1.13 -2.63
C PHE A 94 -8.11 1.31 -1.24
N VAL A 95 -6.79 1.12 -1.18
CA VAL A 95 -5.96 1.47 -0.02
C VAL A 95 -4.87 2.43 -0.47
N ILE A 96 -4.73 3.55 0.23
CA ILE A 96 -3.79 4.62 -0.09
C ILE A 96 -2.82 4.77 1.06
N LEU A 97 -1.52 4.76 0.75
CA LEU A 97 -0.43 4.97 1.70
C LEU A 97 0.27 6.28 1.42
N HIS A 98 0.65 6.99 2.48
CA HIS A 98 1.65 8.05 2.43
C HIS A 98 2.91 7.54 3.13
N VAL A 99 4.01 7.45 2.40
CA VAL A 99 5.19 6.69 2.81
C VAL A 99 6.46 7.53 2.71
N HIS A 100 7.35 7.36 3.68
CA HIS A 100 8.74 7.81 3.62
C HIS A 100 9.61 6.63 3.19
N GLY A 101 10.14 6.67 1.97
CA GLY A 101 11.07 5.68 1.44
C GLY A 101 12.51 6.16 1.52
N VAL A 102 13.41 5.33 2.08
CA VAL A 102 14.84 5.59 2.18
C VAL A 102 15.59 4.40 1.59
N ARG A 103 16.55 4.63 0.69
CA ARG A 103 17.36 3.56 0.09
C ARG A 103 18.54 3.20 0.96
N GLU A 104 19.26 4.21 1.45
CA GLU A 104 20.40 4.01 2.34
C GLU A 104 20.23 4.84 3.61
N PRO A 105 20.69 4.32 4.77
CA PRO A 105 20.65 5.07 6.03
C PRO A 105 21.34 6.43 5.91
N GLY A 106 20.67 7.48 6.38
CA GLY A 106 21.16 8.84 6.35
C GLY A 106 20.74 9.66 5.12
N GLU A 107 20.16 9.05 4.10
CA GLU A 107 19.53 9.78 3.00
C GLU A 107 18.24 10.47 3.44
N ARG A 108 17.90 11.58 2.79
CA ARG A 108 16.59 12.22 2.97
C ARG A 108 15.45 11.33 2.45
N GLY A 109 15.71 10.59 1.39
CA GLY A 109 14.76 9.69 0.77
C GLY A 109 13.71 10.39 -0.09
N VAL A 110 12.54 9.77 -0.18
CA VAL A 110 11.43 10.19 -1.03
C VAL A 110 10.11 10.13 -0.25
N ALA A 111 9.18 11.03 -0.60
CA ALA A 111 7.78 10.90 -0.24
C ALA A 111 7.07 10.13 -1.37
N ILE A 112 6.27 9.15 -0.98
CA ILE A 112 5.54 8.30 -1.91
C ILE A 112 4.06 8.34 -1.55
N VAL A 113 3.21 8.43 -2.56
CA VAL A 113 1.78 8.11 -2.44
C VAL A 113 1.57 6.83 -3.23
N ASP A 114 1.37 5.71 -2.53
CA ASP A 114 1.03 4.43 -3.13
C ASP A 114 -0.49 4.23 -3.10
N ILE A 115 -1.05 3.73 -4.18
CA ILE A 115 -2.47 3.40 -4.30
C ILE A 115 -2.56 1.94 -4.72
N PHE A 116 -3.23 1.13 -3.91
CA PHE A 116 -3.51 -0.27 -4.20
C PHE A 116 -5.00 -0.46 -4.43
N ARG A 117 -5.37 -1.24 -5.43
CA ARG A 117 -6.73 -1.73 -5.59
C ARG A 117 -6.77 -3.22 -5.28
N LEU A 118 -7.80 -3.61 -4.52
CA LEU A 118 -8.00 -4.99 -4.12
C LEU A 118 -9.28 -5.55 -4.75
N GLU A 119 -9.29 -6.85 -4.99
CA GLU A 119 -10.48 -7.63 -5.33
C GLU A 119 -10.56 -8.82 -4.37
N LYS A 120 -11.64 -8.93 -3.62
CA LYS A 120 -11.84 -10.02 -2.64
C LYS A 120 -10.67 -10.18 -1.66
N GLY A 121 -10.16 -9.04 -1.15
CA GLY A 121 -9.05 -9.01 -0.21
C GLY A 121 -7.67 -9.37 -0.82
N LYS A 122 -7.53 -9.30 -2.14
CA LYS A 122 -6.27 -9.54 -2.86
C LYS A 122 -5.87 -8.34 -3.68
N ILE A 123 -4.59 -7.99 -3.66
CA ILE A 123 -4.03 -6.88 -4.44
C ILE A 123 -4.01 -7.27 -5.92
N VAL A 124 -4.62 -6.44 -6.77
CA VAL A 124 -4.72 -6.67 -8.22
C VAL A 124 -4.14 -5.54 -9.06
N GLU A 125 -3.88 -4.36 -8.44
CA GLU A 125 -3.43 -3.19 -9.19
C GLU A 125 -2.74 -2.19 -8.27
N HIS A 126 -1.75 -1.44 -8.82
CA HIS A 126 -0.94 -0.50 -8.07
C HIS A 126 -0.52 0.71 -8.90
N TRP A 127 -0.63 1.88 -8.32
CA TRP A 127 -0.07 3.16 -8.79
C TRP A 127 0.79 3.77 -7.71
N ASP A 128 1.73 4.60 -8.10
CA ASP A 128 2.45 5.46 -7.16
C ASP A 128 2.81 6.82 -7.75
N VAL A 129 3.05 7.77 -6.86
CA VAL A 129 3.67 9.06 -7.16
C VAL A 129 4.81 9.25 -6.20
N ILE A 130 6.01 9.43 -6.75
CA ILE A 130 7.26 9.51 -5.96
C ILE A 130 7.86 10.90 -6.12
N GLN A 131 8.09 11.58 -5.00
CA GLN A 131 8.72 12.88 -4.96
C GLN A 131 9.98 12.86 -4.10
N PRO A 132 11.15 13.21 -4.61
CA PRO A 132 12.36 13.40 -3.79
C PRO A 132 12.18 14.48 -2.72
N ILE A 133 12.67 14.22 -1.52
CA ILE A 133 12.69 15.21 -0.45
C ILE A 133 13.76 16.24 -0.77
N PRO A 134 13.43 17.54 -0.95
CA PRO A 134 14.39 18.54 -1.39
C PRO A 134 15.41 18.84 -0.30
N GLU A 135 16.62 19.23 -0.72
CA GLU A 135 17.67 19.71 0.19
C GLU A 135 17.30 21.06 0.83
N LYS A 136 16.71 21.93 0.03
CA LYS A 136 16.29 23.27 0.45
C LYS A 136 14.80 23.43 0.20
N PRO A 137 13.95 23.03 1.16
CA PRO A 137 12.51 23.20 1.01
C PRO A 137 12.13 24.70 1.13
N ALA A 138 11.05 25.09 0.46
CA ALA A 138 10.52 26.45 0.53
C ALA A 138 9.83 26.79 1.87
N ASN A 139 9.57 25.79 2.70
CA ASN A 139 8.96 25.92 4.02
C ASN A 139 9.52 24.85 4.97
N SER A 140 9.25 24.97 6.26
CA SER A 140 9.77 24.09 7.32
C SER A 140 8.78 23.03 7.80
N ASN A 141 7.65 22.83 7.12
CA ASN A 141 6.58 21.90 7.59
C ASN A 141 6.94 20.43 7.40
N GLY A 142 7.91 20.12 6.53
CA GLY A 142 8.23 18.76 6.13
C GLY A 142 7.24 18.21 5.08
N MET A 143 7.43 16.94 4.71
CA MET A 143 6.56 16.28 3.73
C MET A 143 5.66 15.20 4.38
N PHE A 144 5.68 15.04 5.71
CA PHE A 144 4.96 13.99 6.42
C PHE A 144 4.17 14.49 7.61
#